data_549a55eac8ad320865b8f0254c4572b5
#
_entry.id   549a55eac8ad320865b8f0254c4572b5
#
_cell.length_a   1.000
_cell.length_b   1.000
_cell.length_c   1.000
_cell.angle_alpha   90.00
_cell.angle_beta   90.00
_cell.angle_gamma   90.00
#
_symmetry.space_group_name_H-M   'P 1'
#
loop_
_entity.id
_entity.type
_entity.pdbx_description
1 polymer ?
#
loop_
_entity_poly.entity_id
_entity_poly.type
_entity_poly.pdbx_seq_one_letter_code
_entity_poly.pdbx_strand_id
1 'polypeptide(L)'
;GRYDDALNDIIPDNPNKAYDMYQVIGSIVDDGCFLEVHKSWAKNIIVGFAHMNGRSVGIVVNQPKILAGVLDINASRKAARFVRFCVAFNIPLVSLVDVPGFLCGTQQEYGGIISHGAKLLYAYGEATVPKVTVTLRKSNGGAHITMSCKQLRGDINYAWPSANIAVMGA
;
A
#
# COMPACT_ATOMS: atom_id res chain seq x y z
N GLY A 1 5.10 23.38 5.73
CA GLY A 1 4.68 21.99 5.72
C GLY A 1 3.89 21.69 6.98
N ARG A 2 2.92 20.82 6.88
CA ARG A 2 2.15 20.34 8.03
C ARG A 2 2.97 19.28 8.76
N TYR A 3 2.99 19.37 10.09
CA TYR A 3 3.59 18.39 10.98
C TYR A 3 2.49 17.83 11.88
N ASP A 4 2.48 16.52 12.10
CA ASP A 4 1.47 15.86 12.94
C ASP A 4 2.17 14.87 13.87
N ASP A 5 2.27 15.24 15.16
CA ASP A 5 2.92 14.44 16.19
C ASP A 5 2.22 13.09 16.42
N ALA A 6 0.89 13.03 16.15
CA ALA A 6 0.13 11.81 16.32
C ALA A 6 0.65 10.64 15.46
N LEU A 7 1.30 10.94 14.34
CA LEU A 7 1.89 9.91 13.48
C LEU A 7 3.00 9.10 14.16
N ASN A 8 3.66 9.67 15.18
CA ASN A 8 4.71 8.97 15.91
C ASN A 8 4.15 7.83 16.78
N ASP A 9 2.88 7.94 17.21
CA ASP A 9 2.26 7.00 18.16
C ASP A 9 1.32 5.99 17.49
N ILE A 10 0.97 6.19 16.21
CA ILE A 10 0.00 5.32 15.51
C ILE A 10 0.59 3.93 15.26
N ILE A 11 1.88 3.86 14.90
CA ILE A 11 2.52 2.60 14.54
C ILE A 11 3.09 1.95 15.80
N PRO A 12 2.59 0.76 16.20
CA PRO A 12 3.08 0.09 17.40
C PRO A 12 4.54 -0.35 17.28
N ASP A 13 5.30 -0.26 18.36
CA ASP A 13 6.65 -0.81 18.46
C ASP A 13 6.67 -2.33 18.29
N ASN A 14 5.61 -3.01 18.77
CA ASN A 14 5.47 -4.45 18.59
C ASN A 14 5.07 -4.76 17.13
N PRO A 15 5.94 -5.46 16.37
CA PRO A 15 5.70 -5.73 14.95
C PRO A 15 4.49 -6.64 14.68
N ASN A 16 3.99 -7.34 15.70
CA ASN A 16 2.84 -8.23 15.59
C ASN A 16 1.53 -7.59 16.05
N LYS A 17 1.59 -6.38 16.61
CA LYS A 17 0.38 -5.66 17.01
C LYS A 17 -0.25 -4.97 15.80
N ALA A 18 -1.52 -5.28 15.54
CA ALA A 18 -2.28 -4.62 14.49
C ALA A 18 -2.57 -3.15 14.84
N TYR A 19 -2.62 -2.31 13.81
CA TYR A 19 -3.12 -0.93 13.90
C TYR A 19 -4.00 -0.62 12.69
N ASP A 20 -4.75 0.46 12.77
CA ASP A 20 -5.70 0.83 11.73
C ASP A 20 -5.10 1.87 10.79
N MET A 21 -4.87 1.46 9.54
CA MET A 21 -4.27 2.33 8.54
C MET A 21 -5.14 3.56 8.19
N TYR A 22 -6.44 3.52 8.47
CA TYR A 22 -7.30 4.71 8.29
C TYR A 22 -6.87 5.89 9.16
N GLN A 23 -6.27 5.64 10.32
CA GLN A 23 -5.72 6.71 11.18
C GLN A 23 -4.55 7.41 10.48
N VAL A 24 -3.67 6.65 9.85
CA VAL A 24 -2.55 7.21 9.08
C VAL A 24 -3.07 8.01 7.89
N ILE A 25 -4.00 7.42 7.11
CA ILE A 25 -4.60 8.11 5.97
C ILE A 25 -5.21 9.44 6.43
N GLY A 26 -6.04 9.44 7.46
CA GLY A 26 -6.70 10.64 7.96
C GLY A 26 -5.73 11.75 8.40
N SER A 27 -4.56 11.37 8.93
CA SER A 27 -3.54 12.33 9.36
C SER A 27 -2.77 12.97 8.20
N ILE A 28 -2.60 12.29 7.07
CA ILE A 28 -1.76 12.77 5.96
C ILE A 28 -2.54 13.48 4.84
N VAL A 29 -3.83 13.20 4.70
CA VAL A 29 -4.67 13.82 3.67
C VAL A 29 -5.25 15.16 4.13
N ASP A 30 -5.63 15.99 3.17
CA ASP A 30 -6.25 17.27 3.46
C ASP A 30 -7.62 17.06 4.12
N ASP A 31 -7.86 17.79 5.22
CA ASP A 31 -9.12 17.77 6.01
C ASP A 31 -9.54 16.36 6.47
N GLY A 32 -8.64 15.39 6.45
CA GLY A 32 -8.96 13.99 6.75
C GLY A 32 -9.92 13.34 5.75
N CYS A 33 -10.18 13.98 4.60
CA CYS A 33 -11.13 13.53 3.61
C CYS A 33 -10.54 12.45 2.70
N PHE A 34 -11.13 11.26 2.75
CA PHE A 34 -10.72 10.11 1.95
C PHE A 34 -11.92 9.45 1.29
N LEU A 35 -11.92 9.37 -0.04
CA LEU A 35 -12.93 8.68 -0.84
C LEU A 35 -12.46 7.27 -1.15
N GLU A 36 -12.87 6.30 -0.33
CA GLU A 36 -12.50 4.90 -0.51
C GLU A 36 -13.27 4.24 -1.66
N VAL A 37 -12.56 3.45 -2.46
CA VAL A 37 -13.11 2.67 -3.57
C VAL A 37 -13.11 1.19 -3.18
N HIS A 38 -14.18 0.47 -3.49
CA HIS A 38 -14.36 -0.96 -3.19
C HIS A 38 -14.17 -1.32 -1.71
N LYS A 39 -14.67 -0.50 -0.81
CA LYS A 39 -14.53 -0.63 0.65
C LYS A 39 -14.89 -2.02 1.20
N SER A 40 -15.90 -2.68 0.63
CA SER A 40 -16.39 -3.96 1.12
C SER A 40 -15.66 -5.18 0.57
N TRP A 41 -14.72 -4.99 -0.37
CA TRP A 41 -14.00 -6.06 -1.02
C TRP A 41 -12.49 -5.97 -0.74
N ALA A 42 -11.84 -7.13 -0.51
CA ALA A 42 -10.40 -7.21 -0.24
C ALA A 42 -9.94 -6.17 0.79
N LYS A 43 -10.49 -6.24 2.01
CA LYS A 43 -10.29 -5.24 3.07
C LYS A 43 -8.87 -5.17 3.62
N ASN A 44 -8.02 -6.15 3.30
CA ASN A 44 -6.59 -6.18 3.62
C ASN A 44 -5.77 -5.18 2.80
N ILE A 45 -6.37 -4.58 1.75
CA ILE A 45 -5.82 -3.42 1.05
C ILE A 45 -6.88 -2.33 0.92
N ILE A 46 -6.47 -1.09 1.10
CA ILE A 46 -7.33 0.09 0.99
C ILE A 46 -6.87 0.88 -0.23
N VAL A 47 -7.82 1.26 -1.08
CA VAL A 47 -7.56 2.13 -2.23
C VAL A 47 -8.61 3.23 -2.29
N GLY A 48 -8.21 4.41 -2.69
CA GLY A 48 -9.13 5.54 -2.79
C GLY A 48 -8.45 6.84 -3.19
N PHE A 49 -9.23 7.89 -3.24
CA PHE A 49 -8.80 9.22 -3.64
C PHE A 49 -8.80 10.18 -2.46
N ALA A 50 -7.86 11.09 -2.47
CA ALA A 50 -7.75 12.16 -1.49
C ALA A 50 -7.12 13.40 -2.13
N HIS A 51 -7.04 14.47 -1.36
CA HIS A 51 -6.21 15.62 -1.67
C HIS A 51 -5.01 15.68 -0.72
N MET A 52 -3.87 16.04 -1.24
CA MET A 52 -2.67 16.36 -0.48
C MET A 52 -2.10 17.69 -0.95
N ASN A 53 -2.15 18.69 -0.08
CA ASN A 53 -1.81 20.07 -0.41
C ASN A 53 -2.57 20.59 -1.66
N GLY A 54 -3.88 20.33 -1.70
CA GLY A 54 -4.79 20.71 -2.78
C GLY A 54 -4.68 19.90 -4.06
N ARG A 55 -3.79 18.90 -4.14
CA ARG A 55 -3.61 18.06 -5.33
C ARG A 55 -4.32 16.71 -5.16
N SER A 56 -5.05 16.30 -6.17
CA SER A 56 -5.69 14.99 -6.19
C SER A 56 -4.62 13.88 -6.28
N VAL A 57 -4.73 12.88 -5.41
CA VAL A 57 -3.85 11.71 -5.35
C VAL A 57 -4.66 10.43 -5.22
N GLY A 58 -4.13 9.34 -5.77
CA GLY A 58 -4.59 7.99 -5.51
C GLY A 58 -3.78 7.39 -4.35
N ILE A 59 -4.46 6.80 -3.39
CA ILE A 59 -3.86 6.19 -2.21
C ILE A 59 -4.02 4.68 -2.30
N VAL A 60 -2.92 3.95 -2.12
CA VAL A 60 -2.88 2.48 -2.09
C VAL A 60 -2.13 2.05 -0.85
N VAL A 61 -2.80 1.40 0.10
CA VAL A 61 -2.21 1.07 1.37
C VAL A 61 -2.58 -0.32 1.87
N ASN A 62 -1.67 -1.01 2.54
CA ASN A 62 -1.98 -2.24 3.24
C ASN A 62 -2.76 -1.94 4.52
N GLN A 63 -3.72 -2.80 4.88
CA GLN A 63 -4.45 -2.70 6.14
C GLN A 63 -3.99 -3.80 7.11
N PRO A 64 -3.07 -3.51 8.05
CA PRO A 64 -2.53 -4.50 8.97
C PRO A 64 -3.57 -5.12 9.91
N LYS A 65 -4.69 -4.44 10.11
CA LYS A 65 -5.81 -4.92 10.93
C LYS A 65 -6.53 -6.11 10.31
N ILE A 66 -6.40 -6.31 8.99
CA ILE A 66 -7.03 -7.39 8.24
C ILE A 66 -5.95 -8.28 7.63
N LEU A 67 -5.92 -9.54 8.02
CA LEU A 67 -4.93 -10.52 7.54
C LEU A 67 -3.48 -10.00 7.64
N ALA A 68 -3.15 -9.24 8.70
CA ALA A 68 -1.85 -8.61 8.89
C ALA A 68 -1.36 -7.76 7.69
N GLY A 69 -2.23 -7.36 6.77
CA GLY A 69 -1.88 -6.60 5.58
C GLY A 69 -1.27 -7.42 4.44
N VAL A 70 -1.33 -8.76 4.49
CA VAL A 70 -0.79 -9.61 3.41
C VAL A 70 -1.44 -9.29 2.07
N LEU A 71 -0.72 -9.53 0.97
CA LEU A 71 -1.28 -9.51 -0.37
C LEU A 71 -1.80 -10.91 -0.73
N ASP A 72 -3.10 -11.01 -0.93
CA ASP A 72 -3.75 -12.16 -1.55
C ASP A 72 -4.17 -11.82 -3.00
N ILE A 73 -4.80 -12.78 -3.67
CA ILE A 73 -5.27 -12.61 -5.06
C ILE A 73 -6.19 -11.40 -5.17
N ASN A 74 -7.16 -11.27 -4.27
CA ASN A 74 -8.15 -10.20 -4.35
C ASN A 74 -7.54 -8.83 -4.04
N ALA A 75 -6.64 -8.72 -3.06
CA ALA A 75 -5.93 -7.49 -2.78
C ALA A 75 -5.06 -7.05 -3.97
N SER A 76 -4.36 -8.00 -4.60
CA SER A 76 -3.55 -7.75 -5.79
C SER A 76 -4.39 -7.25 -6.97
N ARG A 77 -5.54 -7.87 -7.22
CA ARG A 77 -6.49 -7.45 -8.27
C ARG A 77 -7.08 -6.08 -8.01
N LYS A 78 -7.51 -5.81 -6.78
CA LYS A 78 -8.06 -4.51 -6.37
C LYS A 78 -7.05 -3.39 -6.56
N ALA A 79 -5.84 -3.58 -6.06
CA ALA A 79 -4.77 -2.59 -6.17
C ALA A 79 -4.35 -2.37 -7.62
N ALA A 80 -4.14 -3.44 -8.42
CA ALA A 80 -3.74 -3.33 -9.81
C ALA A 80 -4.76 -2.55 -10.65
N ARG A 81 -6.04 -2.84 -10.46
CA ARG A 81 -7.13 -2.12 -11.13
C ARG A 81 -7.16 -0.64 -10.77
N PHE A 82 -6.99 -0.33 -9.50
CA PHE A 82 -6.97 1.05 -9.01
C PHE A 82 -5.76 1.83 -9.54
N VAL A 83 -4.56 1.24 -9.51
CA VAL A 83 -3.34 1.85 -10.06
C VAL A 83 -3.52 2.18 -11.53
N ARG A 84 -4.05 1.25 -12.33
CA ARG A 84 -4.32 1.48 -13.76
C ARG A 84 -5.33 2.59 -14.00
N PHE A 85 -6.37 2.68 -13.15
CA PHE A 85 -7.32 3.79 -13.21
C PHE A 85 -6.62 5.14 -12.97
N CYS A 86 -5.80 5.24 -11.93
CA CYS A 86 -5.06 6.46 -11.63
C CYS A 86 -4.12 6.86 -12.79
N VAL A 87 -3.45 5.90 -13.42
CA VAL A 87 -2.60 6.14 -14.58
C VAL A 87 -3.42 6.67 -15.76
N ALA A 88 -4.58 6.08 -16.04
CA ALA A 88 -5.46 6.49 -17.14
C ALA A 88 -5.94 7.94 -17.00
N PHE A 89 -6.10 8.42 -15.77
CA PHE A 89 -6.53 9.78 -15.48
C PHE A 89 -5.41 10.71 -14.99
N ASN A 90 -4.16 10.28 -15.13
CA ASN A 90 -2.97 11.05 -14.75
C ASN A 90 -2.97 11.50 -13.29
N ILE A 91 -3.42 10.64 -12.39
CA ILE A 91 -3.50 10.88 -10.95
C ILE A 91 -2.23 10.31 -10.28
N PRO A 92 -1.43 11.13 -9.58
CA PRO A 92 -0.27 10.67 -8.82
C PRO A 92 -0.64 9.64 -7.75
N LEU A 93 0.27 8.72 -7.46
CA LEU A 93 0.06 7.63 -6.51
C LEU A 93 0.90 7.81 -5.24
N VAL A 94 0.25 7.61 -4.12
CA VAL A 94 0.88 7.52 -2.79
C VAL A 94 0.61 6.13 -2.22
N SER A 95 1.68 5.38 -1.96
CA SER A 95 1.59 4.03 -1.40
C SER A 95 2.14 4.00 0.02
N LEU A 96 1.35 3.50 0.97
CA LEU A 96 1.80 3.25 2.34
C LEU A 96 1.93 1.74 2.53
N VAL A 97 3.12 1.29 2.89
CA VAL A 97 3.47 -0.13 2.90
C VAL A 97 3.65 -0.64 4.33
N ASP A 98 2.85 -1.62 4.69
CA ASP A 98 3.06 -2.52 5.83
C ASP A 98 2.57 -3.91 5.42
N VAL A 99 3.45 -4.68 4.76
CA VAL A 99 3.11 -5.95 4.15
C VAL A 99 4.13 -7.03 4.53
N PRO A 100 3.69 -8.10 5.22
CA PRO A 100 4.58 -9.20 5.60
C PRO A 100 4.94 -10.12 4.43
N GLY A 101 4.18 -10.09 3.34
CA GLY A 101 4.38 -10.93 2.17
C GLY A 101 3.10 -11.19 1.40
N PHE A 102 3.19 -12.09 0.42
CA PHE A 102 2.02 -12.69 -0.20
C PHE A 102 1.41 -13.76 0.69
N LEU A 103 0.10 -13.91 0.64
CA LEU A 103 -0.58 -15.02 1.31
C LEU A 103 -0.19 -16.35 0.65
N CYS A 104 0.39 -17.24 1.43
CA CYS A 104 0.73 -18.59 1.00
C CYS A 104 -0.46 -19.56 1.22
N GLY A 105 -0.38 -20.72 0.58
CA GLY A 105 -1.36 -21.79 0.70
C GLY A 105 -1.90 -22.26 -0.64
N THR A 106 -2.33 -23.51 -0.68
CA THR A 106 -2.76 -24.20 -1.91
C THR A 106 -3.89 -23.46 -2.65
N GLN A 107 -4.83 -22.87 -1.95
CA GLN A 107 -5.91 -22.09 -2.58
C GLN A 107 -5.39 -20.86 -3.32
N GLN A 108 -4.40 -20.17 -2.75
CA GLN A 108 -3.78 -19.02 -3.38
C GLN A 108 -2.91 -19.44 -4.57
N GLU A 109 -2.16 -20.53 -4.43
CA GLU A 109 -1.31 -21.07 -5.50
C GLU A 109 -2.15 -21.55 -6.68
N TYR A 110 -3.15 -22.39 -6.46
CA TYR A 110 -4.08 -22.83 -7.52
C TYR A 110 -4.93 -21.70 -8.08
N GLY A 111 -5.27 -20.71 -7.29
CA GLY A 111 -6.00 -19.52 -7.72
C GLY A 111 -5.15 -18.55 -8.54
N GLY A 112 -3.83 -18.75 -8.65
CA GLY A 112 -2.93 -17.95 -9.47
C GLY A 112 -2.38 -16.71 -8.78
N ILE A 113 -2.02 -16.79 -7.49
CA ILE A 113 -1.45 -15.67 -6.72
C ILE A 113 -0.23 -15.06 -7.43
N ILE A 114 0.63 -15.87 -8.06
CA ILE A 114 1.81 -15.39 -8.81
C ILE A 114 1.37 -14.53 -9.98
N SER A 115 0.40 -14.98 -10.76
CA SER A 115 -0.14 -14.23 -11.91
C SER A 115 -0.83 -12.93 -11.48
N HIS A 116 -1.63 -12.97 -10.43
CA HIS A 116 -2.33 -11.78 -9.92
C HIS A 116 -1.38 -10.80 -9.23
N GLY A 117 -0.38 -11.29 -8.51
CA GLY A 117 0.68 -10.46 -7.96
C GLY A 117 1.51 -9.79 -9.07
N ALA A 118 1.80 -10.51 -10.15
CA ALA A 118 2.45 -9.95 -11.33
C ALA A 118 1.64 -8.82 -11.97
N LYS A 119 0.30 -8.90 -12.00
CA LYS A 119 -0.54 -7.80 -12.50
C LYS A 119 -0.35 -6.51 -11.71
N LEU A 120 -0.23 -6.59 -10.40
CA LEU A 120 0.05 -5.41 -9.57
C LEU A 120 1.46 -4.88 -9.81
N LEU A 121 2.45 -5.77 -9.91
CA LEU A 121 3.82 -5.44 -10.27
C LEU A 121 3.87 -4.65 -11.59
N TYR A 122 3.24 -5.17 -12.63
CA TYR A 122 3.21 -4.53 -13.95
C TYR A 122 2.43 -3.20 -13.92
N ALA A 123 1.32 -3.13 -13.18
CA ALA A 123 0.56 -1.90 -13.06
C ALA A 123 1.42 -0.75 -12.50
N TYR A 124 2.20 -1.00 -11.46
CA TYR A 124 3.14 -0.02 -10.92
C TYR A 124 4.33 0.24 -11.83
N GLY A 125 4.88 -0.81 -12.45
CA GLY A 125 6.04 -0.69 -13.34
C GLY A 125 5.75 0.11 -14.62
N GLU A 126 4.54 -0.02 -15.16
CA GLU A 126 4.07 0.71 -16.33
C GLU A 126 3.53 2.11 -16.01
N ALA A 127 3.26 2.40 -14.74
CA ALA A 127 2.70 3.67 -14.33
C ALA A 127 3.64 4.84 -14.62
N THR A 128 3.15 5.80 -15.40
CA THR A 128 3.88 7.01 -15.79
C THR A 128 3.61 8.20 -14.89
N VAL A 129 2.65 8.08 -13.98
CA VAL A 129 2.33 9.11 -12.99
C VAL A 129 3.39 9.15 -11.88
N PRO A 130 3.58 10.29 -11.20
CA PRO A 130 4.43 10.36 -10.02
C PRO A 130 4.02 9.34 -8.95
N LYS A 131 5.00 8.64 -8.37
CA LYS A 131 4.81 7.60 -7.36
C LYS A 131 5.66 7.89 -6.14
N VAL A 132 4.99 8.07 -5.01
CA VAL A 132 5.63 8.21 -3.70
C VAL A 132 5.27 7.00 -2.85
N THR A 133 6.27 6.38 -2.26
CA THR A 133 6.08 5.19 -1.40
C THR A 133 6.67 5.45 -0.03
N VAL A 134 5.93 5.12 1.00
CA VAL A 134 6.38 5.19 2.40
C VAL A 134 6.23 3.81 3.03
N THR A 135 7.33 3.20 3.41
CA THR A 135 7.32 1.96 4.20
C THR A 135 7.18 2.32 5.66
N LEU A 136 6.06 1.93 6.26
CA LEU A 136 5.74 2.27 7.65
C LEU A 136 6.33 1.24 8.63
N ARG A 137 6.21 -0.04 8.32
CA ARG A 137 6.68 -1.11 9.20
C ARG A 137 7.26 -2.27 8.38
N LYS A 138 6.45 -3.27 8.02
CA LYS A 138 6.93 -4.43 7.26
C LYS A 138 6.91 -4.17 5.76
N SER A 139 7.95 -4.64 5.06
CA SER A 139 7.97 -4.69 3.61
C SER A 139 8.85 -5.86 3.18
N ASN A 140 8.24 -7.05 3.09
CA ASN A 140 8.97 -8.31 2.96
C ASN A 140 8.69 -9.05 1.66
N GLY A 141 9.71 -9.75 1.18
CA GLY A 141 9.63 -10.69 0.06
C GLY A 141 9.21 -10.07 -1.25
N GLY A 142 8.53 -10.84 -2.08
CA GLY A 142 7.99 -10.40 -3.35
C GLY A 142 6.95 -9.27 -3.22
N ALA A 143 6.25 -9.19 -2.09
CA ALA A 143 5.30 -8.14 -1.84
C ALA A 143 5.95 -6.75 -1.68
N HIS A 144 7.18 -6.67 -1.16
CA HIS A 144 7.96 -5.44 -1.16
C HIS A 144 8.13 -4.89 -2.57
N ILE A 145 8.51 -5.75 -3.52
CA ILE A 145 8.71 -5.35 -4.90
C ILE A 145 7.40 -4.88 -5.53
N THR A 146 6.32 -5.60 -5.26
CA THR A 146 4.99 -5.36 -5.85
C THR A 146 4.34 -4.07 -5.39
N MET A 147 4.67 -3.57 -4.19
CA MET A 147 4.09 -2.36 -3.59
C MET A 147 4.88 -1.08 -3.93
N SER A 148 5.15 -0.86 -5.21
CA SER A 148 5.78 0.39 -5.70
C SER A 148 7.17 0.65 -5.10
N CYS A 149 8.04 -0.35 -5.09
CA CYS A 149 9.40 -0.18 -4.63
C CYS A 149 10.23 0.70 -5.58
N LYS A 150 11.38 1.16 -5.10
CA LYS A 150 12.30 1.99 -5.88
C LYS A 150 12.77 1.30 -7.16
N GLN A 151 12.99 -0.02 -7.13
CA GLN A 151 13.43 -0.82 -8.27
C GLN A 151 12.39 -0.88 -9.40
N LEU A 152 11.10 -0.68 -9.08
CA LEU A 152 10.00 -0.59 -10.05
C LEU A 152 9.62 0.85 -10.39
N ARG A 153 10.60 1.72 -10.54
CA ARG A 153 10.40 3.13 -10.92
C ARG A 153 9.54 3.93 -9.93
N GLY A 154 9.59 3.60 -8.64
CA GLY A 154 9.10 4.49 -7.59
C GLY A 154 9.96 5.76 -7.57
N ASP A 155 9.36 6.94 -7.73
CA ASP A 155 10.10 8.20 -7.84
C ASP A 155 10.74 8.57 -6.51
N ILE A 156 9.97 8.50 -5.43
CA ILE A 156 10.43 8.80 -4.08
C ILE A 156 10.01 7.68 -3.13
N ASN A 157 10.98 7.17 -2.38
CA ASN A 157 10.73 6.13 -1.37
C ASN A 157 11.25 6.61 -0.01
N TYR A 158 10.36 6.64 0.95
CA TYR A 158 10.65 6.92 2.34
C TYR A 158 10.49 5.66 3.19
N ALA A 159 11.22 5.60 4.28
CA ALA A 159 11.07 4.57 5.31
C ALA A 159 10.86 5.23 6.67
N TRP A 160 9.86 4.75 7.40
CA TRP A 160 9.64 5.15 8.79
C TRP A 160 10.78 4.59 9.67
N PRO A 161 11.07 5.19 10.82
CA PRO A 161 12.10 4.64 11.73
C PRO A 161 11.85 3.18 12.15
N SER A 162 10.58 2.77 12.20
CA SER A 162 10.13 1.39 12.48
C SER A 162 10.14 0.45 11.28
N ALA A 163 10.56 0.92 10.09
CA ALA A 163 10.50 0.13 8.87
C ALA A 163 11.50 -1.04 8.89
N ASN A 164 10.99 -2.22 8.53
CA ASN A 164 11.76 -3.44 8.33
C ASN A 164 11.56 -3.93 6.91
N ILE A 165 12.59 -3.80 6.09
CA ILE A 165 12.61 -4.20 4.69
C ILE A 165 13.54 -5.40 4.55
N ALA A 166 13.00 -6.55 4.16
CA ALA A 166 13.76 -7.79 4.10
C ALA A 166 13.28 -8.70 2.96
N VAL A 167 14.15 -9.60 2.53
CA VAL A 167 13.80 -10.67 1.58
C VAL A 167 12.82 -11.66 2.22
N MET A 168 12.99 -11.93 3.52
CA MET A 168 12.07 -12.74 4.32
C MET A 168 11.86 -12.04 5.66
N GLY A 169 10.66 -12.17 6.21
CA GLY A 169 10.38 -11.77 7.59
C GLY A 169 11.20 -12.60 8.58
N ALA A 170 11.59 -11.98 9.69
CA ALA A 170 12.25 -12.64 10.79
C ALA A 170 11.29 -13.54 11.57
#